data_b9dfd1a166de89bec51d06488ed47857
#
_entry.id   b9dfd1a166de89bec51d06488ed47857
#
_cell.length_a   1.000
_cell.length_b   1.000
_cell.length_c   1.000
_cell.angle_alpha   90.00
_cell.angle_beta   90.00
_cell.angle_gamma   90.00
#
_symmetry.space_group_name_H-M   'P 1'
#
loop_
_entity.id
_entity.type
_entity.pdbx_description
1 polymer ?
#
loop_
_entity_poly.entity_id
_entity_poly.type
_entity_poly.pdbx_seq_one_letter_code
_entity_poly.pdbx_strand_id
1 'polypeptide(L)'
;LPEPLRERFLSRHPELRQELQLFLGSAEFFETIFLYQLALVDYIYTGRLHFLGTVIDVPPEARREHLRSMIEQLRRTPERLCILCTQNRVCNYDDLSVSVFVNQHAAFVLDGASGGAQPAYTVSSGAMVHQLNVWMDHFRKLPAAQRLTGQDAIDYLTRCMRLL
;
A
#
# COMPACT_ATOMS: atom_id res chain seq x y z
N LEU A 1 -0.65 -3.66 7.83
CA LEU A 1 -1.59 -4.79 7.87
C LEU A 1 -1.83 -5.21 9.31
N PRO A 2 -3.10 -5.44 9.71
CA PRO A 2 -3.43 -6.08 10.99
C PRO A 2 -2.75 -7.45 11.13
N GLU A 3 -2.38 -7.81 12.37
CA GLU A 3 -1.67 -9.06 12.68
C GLU A 3 -2.30 -10.30 12.02
N PRO A 4 -3.63 -10.53 12.08
CA PRO A 4 -4.24 -11.72 11.48
C PRO A 4 -4.08 -11.79 9.96
N LEU A 5 -4.08 -10.66 9.27
CA LEU A 5 -3.88 -10.62 7.82
C LEU A 5 -2.41 -10.85 7.46
N ARG A 6 -1.50 -10.32 8.27
CA ARG A 6 -0.06 -10.53 8.13
C ARG A 6 0.29 -12.01 8.30
N GLU A 7 -0.20 -12.65 9.36
CA GLU A 7 0.04 -14.09 9.61
C GLU A 7 -0.58 -14.98 8.53
N ARG A 8 -1.77 -14.63 8.02
CA ARG A 8 -2.37 -15.35 6.90
C ARG A 8 -1.53 -15.24 5.63
N PHE A 9 -0.95 -14.08 5.37
CA PHE A 9 -0.02 -13.89 4.26
C PHE A 9 1.24 -14.72 4.45
N LEU A 10 1.90 -14.61 5.62
CA LEU A 10 3.14 -15.32 5.94
C LEU A 10 2.99 -16.84 5.97
N SER A 11 1.79 -17.36 6.27
CA SER A 11 1.52 -18.80 6.21
C SER A 11 1.48 -19.33 4.77
N ARG A 12 1.15 -18.48 3.80
CA ARG A 12 1.15 -18.83 2.37
C ARG A 12 2.50 -18.60 1.70
N HIS A 13 3.33 -17.75 2.27
CA HIS A 13 4.63 -17.33 1.75
C HIS A 13 5.71 -17.43 2.84
N PRO A 14 6.00 -18.66 3.33
CA PRO A 14 6.96 -18.84 4.42
C PRO A 14 8.37 -18.37 4.06
N GLU A 15 8.72 -18.41 2.76
CA GLU A 15 9.99 -17.91 2.21
C GLU A 15 10.20 -16.42 2.41
N LEU A 16 9.12 -15.64 2.45
CA LEU A 16 9.17 -14.19 2.64
C LEU A 16 9.15 -13.77 4.12
N ARG A 17 9.06 -14.72 5.04
CA ARG A 17 8.89 -14.42 6.48
C ARG A 17 10.03 -13.58 7.04
N GLN A 18 11.26 -13.92 6.73
CA GLN A 18 12.43 -13.17 7.24
C GLN A 18 12.52 -11.78 6.63
N GLU A 19 12.36 -11.68 5.31
CA GLU A 19 12.41 -10.40 4.59
C GLU A 19 11.27 -9.48 5.01
N LEU A 20 10.06 -10.03 5.17
CA LEU A 20 8.92 -9.27 5.64
C LEU A 20 9.04 -8.85 7.11
N GLN A 21 9.60 -9.67 7.98
CA GLN A 21 9.86 -9.29 9.37
C GLN A 21 10.90 -8.17 9.47
N LEU A 22 11.96 -8.24 8.69
CA LEU A 22 12.94 -7.15 8.57
C LEU A 22 12.30 -5.88 8.02
N PHE A 23 11.44 -6.03 7.04
CA PHE A 23 10.77 -4.95 6.33
C PHE A 23 9.62 -4.32 7.15
N LEU A 24 8.78 -5.10 7.80
CA LEU A 24 7.67 -4.62 8.64
C LEU A 24 8.12 -4.26 10.05
N GLY A 25 9.22 -4.83 10.54
CA GLY A 25 9.81 -4.51 11.84
C GLY A 25 10.43 -3.13 11.89
N SER A 26 10.81 -2.58 10.75
CA SER A 26 11.26 -1.20 10.60
C SER A 26 10.06 -0.30 10.29
N ALA A 27 9.15 -0.13 11.25
CA ALA A 27 8.02 0.80 11.13
C ALA A 27 8.46 2.26 10.84
N GLU A 28 9.72 2.56 11.04
CA GLU A 28 10.39 3.81 10.68
C GLU A 28 10.67 3.94 9.17
N PHE A 29 10.53 2.86 8.37
CA PHE A 29 10.88 2.85 6.96
C PHE A 29 9.92 3.63 6.05
N PHE A 30 8.66 3.83 6.46
CA PHE A 30 7.67 4.49 5.60
C PHE A 30 7.19 5.78 6.22
N GLU A 31 7.66 6.89 5.69
CA GLU A 31 7.09 8.20 6.06
C GLU A 31 5.64 8.30 5.58
N THR A 32 5.36 7.90 4.35
CA THR A 32 4.02 7.97 3.75
C THR A 32 3.72 6.73 2.92
N ILE A 33 2.54 6.16 3.09
CA ILE A 33 2.00 5.11 2.24
C ILE A 33 1.09 5.77 1.21
N PHE A 34 1.36 5.53 -0.08
CA PHE A 34 0.49 5.97 -1.17
C PHE A 34 -0.42 4.80 -1.59
N LEU A 35 -1.71 5.08 -1.66
CA LEU A 35 -2.72 4.10 -2.03
C LEU A 35 -3.63 4.69 -3.11
N TYR A 36 -3.77 4.00 -4.22
CA TYR A 36 -4.73 4.43 -5.24
C TYR A 36 -6.18 4.23 -4.76
N GLN A 37 -7.01 5.23 -4.98
CA GLN A 37 -8.44 5.18 -4.65
C GLN A 37 -9.13 3.98 -5.31
N LEU A 38 -8.80 3.68 -6.57
CA LEU A 38 -9.36 2.54 -7.30
C LEU A 38 -9.00 1.19 -6.65
N ALA A 39 -7.76 1.03 -6.18
CA ALA A 39 -7.35 -0.19 -5.48
C ALA A 39 -8.12 -0.36 -4.16
N LEU A 40 -8.38 0.74 -3.46
CA LEU A 40 -9.18 0.72 -2.23
C LEU A 40 -10.65 0.39 -2.52
N VAL A 41 -11.21 0.94 -3.60
CA VAL A 41 -12.58 0.64 -4.06
C VAL A 41 -12.70 -0.85 -4.40
N ASP A 42 -11.77 -1.39 -5.20
CA ASP A 42 -11.75 -2.81 -5.53
C ASP A 42 -11.67 -3.67 -4.27
N TYR A 43 -10.76 -3.38 -3.36
CA TYR A 43 -10.62 -4.05 -2.09
C TYR A 43 -11.93 -4.07 -1.27
N ILE A 44 -12.66 -2.95 -1.25
CA ILE A 44 -13.92 -2.84 -0.50
C ILE A 44 -15.02 -3.70 -1.13
N TYR A 45 -15.15 -3.68 -2.46
CA TYR A 45 -16.21 -4.41 -3.15
C TYR A 45 -15.92 -5.89 -3.32
N THR A 46 -14.70 -6.25 -3.67
CA THR A 46 -14.33 -7.65 -3.98
C THR A 46 -13.75 -8.40 -2.80
N GLY A 47 -13.20 -7.71 -1.82
CA GLY A 47 -12.41 -8.30 -0.73
C GLY A 47 -10.99 -8.69 -1.15
N ARG A 48 -10.58 -8.39 -2.36
CA ARG A 48 -9.25 -8.70 -2.86
C ARG A 48 -8.24 -7.65 -2.43
N LEU A 49 -7.30 -8.05 -1.60
CA LEU A 49 -6.18 -7.22 -1.20
C LEU A 49 -4.95 -7.63 -2.01
N HIS A 50 -4.47 -6.72 -2.84
CA HIS A 50 -3.18 -6.86 -3.50
C HIS A 50 -2.08 -6.43 -2.53
N PHE A 51 -1.27 -7.37 -2.10
CA PHE A 51 -0.22 -7.12 -1.14
C PHE A 51 1.03 -7.91 -1.50
N LEU A 52 2.15 -7.21 -1.68
CA LEU A 52 3.43 -7.79 -2.07
C LEU A 52 3.29 -8.76 -3.26
N GLY A 53 2.54 -8.32 -4.29
CA GLY A 53 2.32 -9.08 -5.49
C GLY A 53 1.42 -10.31 -5.36
N THR A 54 0.84 -10.53 -4.20
CA THR A 54 -0.11 -11.63 -3.92
C THR A 54 -1.51 -11.06 -3.73
N VAL A 55 -2.51 -11.80 -4.19
CA VAL A 55 -3.91 -11.49 -3.92
C VAL A 55 -4.38 -12.28 -2.69
N ILE A 56 -4.87 -11.57 -1.69
CA ILE A 56 -5.43 -12.15 -0.47
C ILE A 56 -6.93 -11.86 -0.43
N ASP A 57 -7.75 -12.89 -0.32
CA ASP A 57 -9.18 -12.73 -0.06
C ASP A 57 -9.40 -12.38 1.42
N VAL A 58 -10.00 -11.22 1.66
CA VAL A 58 -10.23 -10.68 2.99
C VAL A 58 -11.74 -10.62 3.25
N PRO A 59 -12.26 -11.35 4.26
CA PRO A 59 -13.67 -11.31 4.60
C PRO A 59 -14.11 -9.93 5.12
N PRO A 60 -15.42 -9.59 5.05
CA PRO A 60 -15.94 -8.26 5.37
C PRO A 60 -15.53 -7.74 6.76
N GLU A 61 -15.58 -8.61 7.78
CA GLU A 61 -15.22 -8.25 9.15
C GLU A 61 -13.73 -7.86 9.24
N ALA A 62 -12.86 -8.62 8.60
CA ALA A 62 -11.44 -8.32 8.57
C ALA A 62 -11.13 -7.05 7.75
N ARG A 63 -11.94 -6.77 6.71
CA ARG A 63 -11.87 -5.49 5.96
C ARG A 63 -12.23 -4.31 6.85
N ARG A 64 -13.32 -4.42 7.64
CA ARG A 64 -13.70 -3.38 8.61
C ARG A 64 -12.59 -3.12 9.61
N GLU A 65 -11.99 -4.17 10.16
CA GLU A 65 -10.88 -4.06 11.11
C GLU A 65 -9.66 -3.40 10.47
N HIS A 66 -9.34 -3.76 9.23
CA HIS A 66 -8.25 -3.14 8.49
C HIS A 66 -8.49 -1.64 8.26
N LEU A 67 -9.68 -1.24 7.80
CA LEU A 67 -10.02 0.17 7.61
C LEU A 67 -9.99 0.94 8.94
N ARG A 68 -10.46 0.34 10.03
CA ARG A 68 -10.39 0.93 11.37
C ARG A 68 -8.93 1.19 11.79
N SER A 69 -8.06 0.20 11.59
CA SER A 69 -6.63 0.34 11.86
C SER A 69 -5.99 1.46 11.04
N MET A 70 -6.35 1.60 9.76
CA MET A 70 -5.87 2.70 8.91
C MET A 70 -6.34 4.07 9.44
N ILE A 71 -7.59 4.19 9.85
CA ILE A 71 -8.16 5.41 10.44
C ILE A 71 -7.43 5.78 11.74
N GLU A 72 -7.17 4.80 12.60
CA GLU A 72 -6.44 5.04 13.84
C GLU A 72 -5.00 5.49 13.60
N GLN A 73 -4.33 4.90 12.61
CA GLN A 73 -2.99 5.36 12.20
C GLN A 73 -3.02 6.80 11.68
N LEU A 74 -3.99 7.16 10.85
CA LEU A 74 -4.15 8.53 10.35
C LEU A 74 -4.43 9.54 11.45
N ARG A 75 -5.18 9.18 12.48
CA ARG A 75 -5.42 10.04 13.65
C ARG A 75 -4.14 10.35 14.42
N ARG A 76 -3.20 9.40 14.46
CA ARG A 76 -1.90 9.57 15.15
C ARG A 76 -0.90 10.29 14.27
N THR A 77 -0.90 10.01 12.98
CA THR A 77 0.07 10.49 12.00
C THR A 77 -0.66 10.79 10.68
N PRO A 78 -1.22 12.01 10.52
CA PRO A 78 -2.08 12.38 9.39
C PRO A 78 -1.43 12.23 7.99
N GLU A 79 -0.11 12.37 7.91
CA GLU A 79 0.67 12.22 6.69
C GLU A 79 1.05 10.76 6.37
N ARG A 80 0.72 9.80 7.24
CA ARG A 80 1.10 8.39 7.09
C ARG A 80 0.46 7.72 5.88
N LEU A 81 -0.71 8.16 5.47
CA LEU A 81 -1.43 7.64 4.32
C LEU A 81 -1.88 8.79 3.42
N CYS A 82 -1.61 8.63 2.14
CA CYS A 82 -2.10 9.50 1.08
C CYS A 82 -2.90 8.66 0.07
N ILE A 83 -4.19 8.94 -0.06
CA ILE A 83 -5.04 8.29 -1.05
C ILE A 83 -5.02 9.12 -2.33
N LEU A 84 -4.54 8.53 -3.41
CA LEU A 84 -4.42 9.17 -4.72
C LEU A 84 -5.73 9.02 -5.48
N CYS A 85 -6.37 10.16 -5.78
CA CYS A 85 -7.65 10.25 -6.50
C CYS A 85 -7.44 10.49 -8.00
N THR A 86 -6.35 10.03 -8.56
CA THR A 86 -6.05 10.23 -9.97
C THR A 86 -7.04 9.45 -10.83
N GLN A 87 -7.82 10.16 -11.63
CA GLN A 87 -8.68 9.60 -12.69
C GLN A 87 -7.86 9.19 -13.92
N ASN A 88 -6.58 8.95 -13.79
CA ASN A 88 -5.76 8.60 -14.93
C ASN A 88 -6.21 7.24 -15.47
N ARG A 89 -6.95 7.28 -16.56
CA ARG A 89 -7.44 6.12 -17.34
C ARG A 89 -6.31 5.24 -17.90
N VAL A 90 -5.07 5.54 -17.57
CA VAL A 90 -3.86 4.86 -18.04
C VAL A 90 -3.43 3.73 -17.11
N CYS A 91 -3.88 3.71 -15.86
CA CYS A 91 -3.62 2.57 -14.98
C CYS A 91 -4.63 1.45 -15.30
N ASN A 92 -4.23 0.52 -16.13
CA ASN A 92 -4.86 -0.78 -16.16
C ASN A 92 -4.70 -1.44 -14.77
N TYR A 93 -5.62 -2.32 -14.38
CA TYR A 93 -5.52 -3.09 -13.12
C TYR A 93 -4.19 -3.84 -13.00
N ASP A 94 -3.62 -4.25 -14.12
CA ASP A 94 -2.32 -4.91 -14.20
C ASP A 94 -1.17 -4.00 -13.75
N ASP A 95 -1.30 -2.68 -13.94
CA ASP A 95 -0.30 -1.69 -13.50
C ASP A 95 -0.32 -1.47 -11.97
N LEU A 96 -1.41 -1.84 -11.28
CA LEU A 96 -1.50 -1.79 -9.82
C LEU A 96 -0.77 -2.94 -9.12
N SER A 97 -0.26 -3.88 -9.89
CA SER A 97 0.49 -5.03 -9.37
C SER A 97 1.89 -4.67 -8.87
N VAL A 98 2.42 -3.55 -9.30
CA VAL A 98 3.75 -3.11 -8.87
C VAL A 98 3.67 -2.39 -7.52
N SER A 99 4.37 -2.93 -6.53
CA SER A 99 4.55 -2.30 -5.22
C SER A 99 5.97 -1.77 -5.10
N VAL A 100 6.10 -0.48 -4.81
CA VAL A 100 7.41 0.17 -4.63
C VAL A 100 7.54 0.65 -3.21
N PHE A 101 8.59 0.20 -2.55
CA PHE A 101 8.96 0.59 -1.20
C PHE A 101 10.33 1.25 -1.28
N VAL A 102 10.44 2.48 -0.84
CA VAL A 102 11.68 3.24 -0.92
C VAL A 102 11.99 3.95 0.39
N ASN A 103 13.24 3.92 0.81
CA ASN A 103 13.78 4.72 1.89
C ASN A 103 14.99 5.51 1.38
N GLN A 104 15.76 6.11 2.28
CA GLN A 104 16.94 6.90 1.92
C GLN A 104 18.11 6.08 1.36
N HIS A 105 18.13 4.75 1.57
CA HIS A 105 19.29 3.90 1.29
C HIS A 105 19.02 2.85 0.22
N ALA A 106 17.78 2.38 0.11
CA ALA A 106 17.41 1.29 -0.78
C ALA A 106 15.96 1.43 -1.25
N ALA A 107 15.65 0.77 -2.34
CA ALA A 107 14.27 0.53 -2.76
C ALA A 107 14.05 -0.97 -2.99
N PHE A 108 12.83 -1.40 -2.72
CA PHE A 108 12.38 -2.75 -2.99
C PHE A 108 11.15 -2.67 -3.90
N VAL A 109 11.23 -3.33 -5.04
CA VAL A 109 10.19 -3.33 -6.08
C VAL A 109 9.67 -4.74 -6.24
N LEU A 110 8.37 -4.89 -6.12
CA LEU A 110 7.66 -6.14 -6.33
C LEU A 110 6.75 -5.99 -7.53
N ASP A 111 6.89 -6.89 -8.49
CA ASP A 111 6.02 -6.97 -9.67
C ASP A 111 5.08 -8.16 -9.52
N GLY A 112 3.79 -7.91 -9.32
CA GLY A 112 2.75 -8.92 -9.18
C GLY A 112 2.06 -9.34 -10.47
N ALA A 113 2.42 -8.73 -11.61
CA ALA A 113 1.71 -8.96 -12.88
C ALA A 113 1.94 -10.35 -13.48
N SER A 114 2.99 -11.05 -13.08
CA SER A 114 3.47 -12.24 -13.82
C SER A 114 2.88 -13.58 -13.39
N GLY A 115 1.87 -13.63 -12.51
CA GLY A 115 1.12 -14.87 -12.18
C GLY A 115 1.94 -16.09 -11.72
N GLY A 116 3.23 -15.93 -11.54
CA GLY A 116 4.20 -16.94 -11.16
C GLY A 116 5.13 -16.44 -10.05
N ALA A 117 6.30 -17.03 -9.90
CA ALA A 117 7.32 -16.57 -8.95
C ALA A 117 7.61 -15.09 -9.24
N GLN A 118 7.25 -14.23 -8.27
CA GLN A 118 7.26 -12.79 -8.50
C GLN A 118 8.68 -12.27 -8.48
N PRO A 119 9.11 -11.54 -9.51
CA PRO A 119 10.39 -10.90 -9.46
C PRO A 119 10.38 -9.81 -8.40
N ALA A 120 11.17 -9.99 -7.37
CA ALA A 120 11.49 -8.99 -6.38
C ALA A 120 12.86 -8.40 -6.70
N TYR A 121 12.94 -7.08 -6.77
CA TYR A 121 14.18 -6.39 -7.09
C TYR A 121 14.58 -5.49 -5.94
N THR A 122 15.79 -5.66 -5.44
CA THR A 122 16.40 -4.71 -4.51
C THR A 122 17.25 -3.72 -5.31
N VAL A 123 16.97 -2.44 -5.14
CA VAL A 123 17.71 -1.34 -5.77
C VAL A 123 18.57 -0.68 -4.69
N SER A 124 19.88 -0.79 -4.79
CA SER A 124 20.86 -0.18 -3.88
C SER A 124 21.66 0.94 -4.53
N SER A 125 21.46 1.20 -5.83
CA SER A 125 22.09 2.34 -6.51
C SER A 125 21.57 3.65 -5.94
N GLY A 126 22.44 4.45 -5.32
CA GLY A 126 22.07 5.72 -4.72
C GLY A 126 21.39 6.68 -5.71
N ALA A 127 21.79 6.70 -6.98
CA ALA A 127 21.16 7.51 -8.02
C ALA A 127 19.70 7.05 -8.28
N MET A 128 19.46 5.74 -8.38
CA MET A 128 18.12 5.21 -8.59
C MET A 128 17.23 5.39 -7.36
N VAL A 129 17.76 5.17 -6.17
CA VAL A 129 17.03 5.41 -4.91
C VAL A 129 16.64 6.89 -4.80
N HIS A 130 17.56 7.80 -5.16
CA HIS A 130 17.25 9.22 -5.20
C HIS A 130 16.11 9.54 -6.20
N GLN A 131 16.14 9.00 -7.41
CA GLN A 131 15.09 9.21 -8.41
C GLN A 131 13.74 8.66 -7.95
N LEU A 132 13.71 7.50 -7.30
CA LEU A 132 12.48 6.95 -6.72
C LEU A 132 11.92 7.84 -5.60
N ASN A 133 12.78 8.40 -4.74
CA ASN A 133 12.36 9.36 -3.72
C ASN A 133 11.80 10.66 -4.34
N VAL A 134 12.43 11.19 -5.39
CA VAL A 134 11.93 12.35 -6.14
C VAL A 134 10.55 12.03 -6.75
N TRP A 135 10.37 10.84 -7.29
CA TRP A 135 9.08 10.39 -7.82
C TRP A 135 8.01 10.28 -6.73
N MET A 136 8.34 9.73 -5.56
CA MET A 136 7.41 9.67 -4.41
C MET A 136 7.05 11.06 -3.91
N ASP A 137 8.00 12.01 -3.92
CA ASP A 137 7.76 13.41 -3.57
C ASP A 137 6.79 14.11 -4.53
N HIS A 138 6.76 13.69 -5.80
CA HIS A 138 5.76 14.18 -6.74
C HIS A 138 4.34 13.90 -6.24
N PHE A 139 4.07 12.69 -5.74
CA PHE A 139 2.75 12.34 -5.19
C PHE A 139 2.40 13.19 -3.95
N ARG A 140 3.37 13.52 -3.10
CA ARG A 140 3.17 14.39 -1.93
C ARG A 140 2.77 15.82 -2.33
N LYS A 141 3.20 16.26 -3.52
CA LYS A 141 2.98 17.61 -4.05
C LYS A 141 1.76 17.72 -4.98
N LEU A 142 1.02 16.64 -5.21
CA LEU A 142 -0.21 16.69 -6.00
C LEU A 142 -1.22 17.68 -5.40
N PRO A 143 -2.03 18.36 -6.24
CA PRO A 143 -3.11 19.22 -5.76
C PRO A 143 -4.07 18.48 -4.83
N ALA A 144 -4.70 19.19 -3.89
CA ALA A 144 -5.66 18.61 -2.94
C ALA A 144 -6.83 17.89 -3.64
N ALA A 145 -7.21 18.34 -4.84
CA ALA A 145 -8.24 17.66 -5.64
C ALA A 145 -7.83 16.26 -6.16
N GLN A 146 -6.55 15.93 -6.11
CA GLN A 146 -6.00 14.67 -6.63
C GLN A 146 -5.51 13.73 -5.52
N ARG A 147 -5.62 14.14 -4.27
CA ARG A 147 -5.21 13.33 -3.11
C ARG A 147 -6.05 13.61 -1.89
N LEU A 148 -6.24 12.59 -1.04
CA LEU A 148 -6.84 12.72 0.28
C LEU A 148 -5.77 12.41 1.32
N THR A 149 -5.65 13.29 2.32
CA THR A 149 -4.72 13.15 3.45
C THR A 149 -5.41 13.59 4.73
N GLY A 150 -4.89 13.21 5.88
CA GLY A 150 -5.41 13.66 7.18
C GLY A 150 -6.91 13.40 7.32
N GLN A 151 -7.69 14.45 7.64
CA GLN A 151 -9.13 14.33 7.90
C GLN A 151 -9.92 13.87 6.68
N ASP A 152 -9.57 14.35 5.46
CA ASP A 152 -10.27 13.95 4.22
C ASP A 152 -10.11 12.44 3.96
N ALA A 153 -8.92 11.88 4.22
CA ALA A 153 -8.69 10.45 4.11
C ALA A 153 -9.46 9.66 5.18
N ILE A 154 -9.52 10.16 6.42
CA ILE A 154 -10.33 9.56 7.51
C ILE A 154 -11.80 9.52 7.13
N ASP A 155 -12.35 10.62 6.64
CA ASP A 155 -13.74 10.74 6.23
C ASP A 155 -14.07 9.81 5.06
N TYR A 156 -13.15 9.70 4.12
CA TYR A 156 -13.28 8.78 2.98
C TYR A 156 -13.29 7.32 3.46
N LEU A 157 -12.31 6.89 4.26
CA LEU A 157 -12.24 5.53 4.81
C LEU A 157 -13.46 5.20 5.69
N THR A 158 -13.96 6.19 6.45
CA THR A 158 -15.16 6.02 7.27
C THR A 158 -16.40 5.77 6.40
N ARG A 159 -16.53 6.48 5.27
CA ARG A 159 -17.59 6.19 4.29
C ARG A 159 -17.45 4.79 3.69
N CYS A 160 -16.22 4.40 3.30
CA CYS A 160 -15.94 3.06 2.79
C CYS A 160 -16.32 1.96 3.79
N MET A 161 -16.02 2.17 5.06
CA MET A 161 -16.35 1.21 6.13
C MET A 161 -17.88 1.00 6.32
N ARG A 162 -18.70 2.00 5.95
CA ARG A 162 -20.17 1.87 5.99
C ARG A 162 -20.74 1.03 4.84
N LEU A 163 -19.96 0.77 3.80
CA LEU A 163 -20.34 -0.05 2.66
C LEU A 163 -20.10 -1.55 2.91
N LEU A 164 -19.37 -1.88 3.95
CA LEU A 164 -19.07 -3.25 4.40
C LEU A 164 -20.08 -3.70 5.48
#